data_5b1ed79d0d225ed633dfb7217af19760
#
_entry.id   5b1ed79d0d225ed633dfb7217af19760
#
_cell.length_a   1.000
_cell.length_b   1.000
_cell.length_c   1.000
_cell.angle_alpha   90.00
_cell.angle_beta   90.00
_cell.angle_gamma   90.00
#
_symmetry.space_group_name_H-M   'P 1'
#
loop_
_entity.id
_entity.type
_entity.pdbx_description
1 polymer ?
#
loop_
_entity_poly.entity_id
_entity_poly.type
_entity_poly.pdbx_seq_one_letter_code
_entity_poly.pdbx_strand_id
1 'polypeptide(L)'
;MCIRDRYMAIQYDYIDLILPKDITFITTSELEEMFPDNTPKEREYYFAKAKGAICVMQIGDKLANGEPHDGRAPDYDDWALNADIIVYYPVLDIALELSSMGIRVDEKALKEQLDKAGCPERAKLPFQKAILNKELPYTIGGGIGQSRICMFFLRKAHIGEVQSSLWPEETIKACEEHGIQLL
;
A
#
# COMPACT_ATOMS: atom_id res chain seq x y z
N MET A 1 -12.68 5.48 5.30
CA MET A 1 -13.06 4.64 4.16
C MET A 1 -14.40 3.94 4.36
N CYS A 2 -14.61 3.21 5.43
CA CYS A 2 -15.90 2.52 5.72
C CYS A 2 -17.12 3.45 5.79
N ILE A 3 -16.98 4.70 6.28
CA ILE A 3 -18.06 5.70 6.29
C ILE A 3 -18.44 6.09 4.87
N ARG A 4 -17.46 6.28 3.99
CA ARG A 4 -17.67 6.63 2.59
C ARG A 4 -18.32 5.50 1.81
N ASP A 5 -17.88 4.27 2.03
CA ASP A 5 -18.47 3.05 1.46
C ASP A 5 -19.97 2.94 1.82
N ARG A 6 -20.30 3.10 3.09
CA ARG A 6 -21.69 3.11 3.55
C ARG A 6 -22.51 4.25 2.97
N TYR A 7 -21.93 5.45 2.90
CA TYR A 7 -22.59 6.59 2.29
C TYR A 7 -22.90 6.32 0.82
N MET A 8 -21.93 5.80 0.06
CA MET A 8 -22.10 5.48 -1.36
C MET A 8 -23.14 4.37 -1.56
N ALA A 9 -23.17 3.33 -0.72
CA ALA A 9 -24.16 2.27 -0.81
C ALA A 9 -25.58 2.74 -0.43
N ILE A 10 -25.72 3.73 0.46
CA ILE A 10 -27.01 4.36 0.77
C ILE A 10 -27.47 5.26 -0.39
N GLN A 11 -26.54 5.98 -1.00
CA GLN A 11 -26.82 6.94 -2.07
C GLN A 11 -27.09 6.26 -3.43
N TYR A 12 -26.51 5.09 -3.66
CA TYR A 12 -26.55 4.40 -4.94
C TYR A 12 -26.80 2.89 -4.75
N ASP A 13 -27.97 2.44 -5.16
CA ASP A 13 -28.45 1.05 -5.00
C ASP A 13 -27.56 -0.01 -5.69
N TYR A 14 -26.72 0.42 -6.64
CA TYR A 14 -25.80 -0.49 -7.36
C TYR A 14 -24.44 -0.66 -6.71
N ILE A 15 -24.19 0.02 -5.59
CA ILE A 15 -22.94 -0.10 -4.84
C ILE A 15 -23.19 -0.97 -3.61
N ASP A 16 -22.61 -2.18 -3.61
CA ASP A 16 -22.68 -3.06 -2.46
C ASP A 16 -21.63 -2.68 -1.40
N LEU A 17 -21.99 -2.91 -0.14
CA LEU A 17 -21.06 -2.82 0.97
C LEU A 17 -20.12 -4.03 0.96
N ILE A 18 -18.90 -3.83 0.47
CA ILE A 18 -17.85 -4.87 0.40
C ILE A 18 -16.74 -4.69 1.43
N LEU A 19 -16.67 -3.51 2.06
CA LEU A 19 -15.71 -3.25 3.14
C LEU A 19 -16.29 -3.58 4.51
N PRO A 20 -15.50 -4.19 5.41
CA PRO A 20 -15.92 -4.44 6.77
C PRO A 20 -16.13 -3.11 7.51
N LYS A 21 -16.87 -3.17 8.62
CA LYS A 21 -17.09 -1.98 9.48
C LYS A 21 -15.79 -1.41 10.01
N ASP A 22 -14.89 -2.28 10.42
CA ASP A 22 -13.63 -1.95 11.06
C ASP A 22 -12.46 -2.54 10.25
N ILE A 23 -11.36 -1.81 10.17
CA ILE A 23 -10.12 -2.29 9.57
C ILE A 23 -9.32 -3.08 10.62
N THR A 24 -8.67 -4.16 10.20
CA THR A 24 -7.79 -4.95 11.07
C THR A 24 -6.36 -4.46 10.93
N PHE A 25 -5.73 -4.06 12.03
CA PHE A 25 -4.32 -3.67 12.08
C PHE A 25 -3.46 -4.91 12.31
N ILE A 26 -2.32 -4.97 11.61
CA ILE A 26 -1.34 -6.05 11.73
C ILE A 26 0.04 -5.53 11.34
N THR A 27 1.08 -6.00 12.02
CA THR A 27 2.46 -5.72 11.64
C THR A 27 2.98 -6.74 10.63
N THR A 28 4.04 -6.37 9.92
CA THR A 28 4.71 -7.28 8.98
C THR A 28 5.28 -8.52 9.67
N SER A 29 5.77 -8.36 10.91
CA SER A 29 6.27 -9.48 11.72
C SER A 29 5.15 -10.45 12.13
N GLU A 30 4.00 -9.94 12.56
CA GLU A 30 2.84 -10.80 12.86
C GLU A 30 2.33 -11.54 11.62
N LEU A 31 2.36 -10.90 10.44
CA LEU A 31 2.04 -11.59 9.18
C LEU A 31 3.03 -12.71 8.86
N GLU A 32 4.33 -12.49 9.12
CA GLU A 32 5.35 -13.53 8.94
C GLU A 32 5.12 -14.71 9.90
N GLU A 33 4.83 -14.45 11.17
CA GLU A 33 4.53 -15.49 12.16
C GLU A 33 3.30 -16.33 11.81
N MET A 34 2.25 -15.66 11.26
CA MET A 34 1.01 -16.33 10.85
C MET A 34 1.17 -17.17 9.57
N PHE A 35 2.04 -16.74 8.66
CA PHE A 35 2.23 -17.35 7.34
C PHE A 35 3.72 -17.47 6.99
N PRO A 36 4.50 -18.27 7.74
CA PRO A 36 5.97 -18.30 7.62
C PRO A 36 6.46 -18.76 6.24
N ASP A 37 5.74 -19.68 5.61
CA ASP A 37 6.13 -20.29 4.33
C ASP A 37 5.65 -19.50 3.09
N ASN A 38 4.90 -18.42 3.31
CA ASN A 38 4.33 -17.62 2.22
C ASN A 38 5.18 -16.39 1.90
N THR A 39 5.11 -15.96 0.65
CA THR A 39 5.68 -14.69 0.22
C THR A 39 4.92 -13.51 0.85
N PRO A 40 5.53 -12.32 0.95
CA PRO A 40 4.85 -11.14 1.50
C PRO A 40 3.49 -10.85 0.84
N LYS A 41 3.38 -10.96 -0.48
CA LYS A 41 2.12 -10.73 -1.21
C LYS A 41 1.08 -11.80 -0.96
N GLU A 42 1.47 -13.05 -0.76
CA GLU A 42 0.56 -14.11 -0.34
C GLU A 42 0.07 -13.92 1.10
N ARG A 43 0.93 -13.46 2.01
CA ARG A 43 0.57 -13.09 3.39
C ARG A 43 -0.51 -12.02 3.40
N GLU A 44 -0.29 -10.93 2.65
CA GLU A 44 -1.28 -9.86 2.46
C GLU A 44 -2.60 -10.41 1.88
N TYR A 45 -2.53 -11.23 0.85
CA TYR A 45 -3.69 -11.81 0.18
C TYR A 45 -4.52 -12.68 1.12
N TYR A 46 -3.92 -13.65 1.80
CA TYR A 46 -4.66 -14.54 2.71
C TYR A 46 -5.28 -13.78 3.87
N PHE A 47 -4.55 -12.83 4.44
CA PHE A 47 -5.06 -12.06 5.57
C PHE A 47 -6.13 -11.05 5.15
N ALA A 48 -5.95 -10.34 4.03
CA ALA A 48 -6.95 -9.44 3.48
C ALA A 48 -8.23 -10.20 3.06
N LYS A 49 -8.08 -11.37 2.46
CA LYS A 49 -9.22 -12.24 2.09
C LYS A 49 -10.04 -12.66 3.31
N ALA A 50 -9.38 -12.98 4.41
CA ALA A 50 -10.04 -13.37 5.66
C ALA A 50 -10.70 -12.20 6.40
N LYS A 51 -10.14 -10.99 6.31
CA LYS A 51 -10.56 -9.80 7.09
C LYS A 51 -11.34 -8.76 6.28
N GLY A 52 -11.26 -8.80 4.95
CA GLY A 52 -11.85 -7.82 4.02
C GLY A 52 -11.02 -6.55 3.85
N ALA A 53 -10.53 -5.96 4.93
CA ALA A 53 -9.65 -4.79 4.93
C ALA A 53 -8.63 -4.86 6.06
N ILE A 54 -7.38 -4.56 5.76
CA ILE A 54 -6.26 -4.61 6.69
C ILE A 54 -5.39 -3.35 6.60
N CYS A 55 -4.75 -3.01 7.70
CA CYS A 55 -3.73 -1.98 7.78
C CYS A 55 -2.42 -2.68 8.17
N VAL A 56 -1.54 -2.88 7.19
CA VAL A 56 -0.23 -3.50 7.39
C VAL A 56 0.75 -2.44 7.83
N MET A 57 1.38 -2.65 8.97
CA MET A 57 2.27 -1.67 9.61
C MET A 57 3.71 -2.17 9.68
N GLN A 58 4.64 -1.23 9.90
CA GLN A 58 6.07 -1.49 10.12
C GLN A 58 6.73 -2.18 8.91
N ILE A 59 6.61 -1.54 7.75
CA ILE A 59 7.13 -2.04 6.49
C ILE A 59 8.53 -1.42 6.24
N GLY A 60 9.51 -2.24 5.87
CA GLY A 60 10.83 -1.80 5.40
C GLY A 60 12.01 -2.42 6.14
N ASP A 61 11.88 -2.72 7.45
CA ASP A 61 12.94 -3.43 8.18
C ASP A 61 12.94 -4.93 7.87
N LYS A 62 14.06 -5.58 8.15
CA LYS A 62 14.20 -7.02 7.97
C LYS A 62 13.36 -7.79 8.99
N LEU A 63 12.69 -8.81 8.51
CA LEU A 63 11.93 -9.76 9.30
C LEU A 63 12.83 -10.88 9.83
N ALA A 64 12.26 -11.85 10.54
CA ALA A 64 13.00 -12.97 11.13
C ALA A 64 13.70 -13.84 10.07
N ASN A 65 13.16 -13.93 8.86
CA ASN A 65 13.79 -14.61 7.72
C ASN A 65 14.99 -13.84 7.11
N GLY A 66 15.28 -12.63 7.57
CA GLY A 66 16.38 -11.78 7.10
C GLY A 66 16.03 -10.87 5.89
N GLU A 67 14.83 -10.98 5.34
CA GLU A 67 14.34 -10.17 4.21
C GLU A 67 13.25 -9.21 4.67
N PRO A 68 13.11 -8.02 4.06
CA PRO A 68 12.00 -7.12 4.36
C PRO A 68 10.68 -7.65 3.78
N HIS A 69 9.56 -7.27 4.41
CA HIS A 69 8.24 -7.57 3.85
C HIS A 69 8.03 -6.93 2.47
N ASP A 70 8.42 -5.67 2.34
CA ASP A 70 8.43 -4.93 1.08
C ASP A 70 9.55 -3.89 1.11
N GLY A 71 10.05 -3.48 -0.07
CA GLY A 71 11.08 -2.47 -0.19
C GLY A 71 10.55 -1.07 0.17
N ARG A 72 11.25 -0.39 1.08
CA ARG A 72 10.99 1.01 1.45
C ARG A 72 12.28 1.81 1.36
N ALA A 73 12.20 3.02 0.80
CA ALA A 73 13.32 3.94 0.78
C ALA A 73 13.73 4.29 2.23
N PRO A 74 15.02 4.23 2.58
CA PRO A 74 15.48 4.47 3.95
C PRO A 74 15.43 5.95 4.36
N ASP A 75 15.20 6.84 3.42
CA ASP A 75 15.22 8.28 3.57
C ASP A 75 13.86 8.96 3.30
N TYR A 76 12.78 8.22 3.48
CA TYR A 76 11.41 8.70 3.27
C TYR A 76 10.53 8.49 4.50
N ASP A 77 9.87 7.35 4.65
CA ASP A 77 9.07 7.02 5.83
C ASP A 77 9.91 6.32 6.90
N ASP A 78 9.60 6.59 8.17
CA ASP A 78 10.06 5.79 9.29
C ASP A 78 9.48 4.38 9.18
N TRP A 79 10.34 3.37 9.12
CA TRP A 79 9.93 1.97 8.95
C TRP A 79 9.13 1.42 10.14
N ALA A 80 9.28 2.00 11.32
CA ALA A 80 8.49 1.65 12.49
C ALA A 80 7.12 2.36 12.53
N LEU A 81 6.93 3.44 11.74
CA LEU A 81 5.79 4.35 11.83
C LEU A 81 5.13 4.58 10.47
N ASN A 82 5.10 3.55 9.61
CA ASN A 82 4.40 3.54 8.34
C ASN A 82 3.31 2.47 8.30
N ALA A 83 2.43 2.59 7.34
CA ALA A 83 1.36 1.63 7.12
C ALA A 83 0.79 1.71 5.70
N ASP A 84 0.34 0.56 5.19
CA ASP A 84 -0.42 0.44 3.95
C ASP A 84 -1.83 -0.06 4.25
N ILE A 85 -2.82 0.55 3.60
CA ILE A 85 -4.22 0.08 3.64
C ILE A 85 -4.43 -0.83 2.44
N ILE A 86 -4.74 -2.08 2.72
CA ILE A 86 -4.94 -3.14 1.74
C ILE A 86 -6.34 -3.72 1.93
N VAL A 87 -7.05 -3.92 0.84
CA VAL A 87 -8.38 -4.53 0.83
C VAL A 87 -8.39 -5.79 -0.02
N TYR A 88 -9.22 -6.75 0.35
CA TYR A 88 -9.51 -7.86 -0.54
C TYR A 88 -10.39 -7.38 -1.69
N TYR A 89 -9.95 -7.62 -2.92
CA TYR A 89 -10.68 -7.26 -4.12
C TYR A 89 -11.23 -8.49 -4.83
N PRO A 90 -12.53 -8.81 -4.64
CA PRO A 90 -13.11 -10.07 -5.11
C PRO A 90 -13.22 -10.18 -6.63
N VAL A 91 -13.25 -9.07 -7.37
CA VAL A 91 -13.33 -9.09 -8.84
C VAL A 91 -12.12 -9.77 -9.48
N LEU A 92 -10.93 -9.54 -8.90
CA LEU A 92 -9.67 -10.11 -9.38
C LEU A 92 -9.11 -11.18 -8.43
N ASP A 93 -9.77 -11.44 -7.30
CA ASP A 93 -9.27 -12.33 -6.23
C ASP A 93 -7.86 -11.96 -5.76
N ILE A 94 -7.63 -10.68 -5.44
CA ILE A 94 -6.32 -10.15 -5.02
C ILE A 94 -6.41 -9.31 -3.75
N ALA A 95 -5.27 -9.12 -3.09
CA ALA A 95 -5.05 -8.02 -2.16
C ALA A 95 -4.73 -6.73 -2.95
N LEU A 96 -5.52 -5.69 -2.76
CA LEU A 96 -5.37 -4.41 -3.45
C LEU A 96 -4.97 -3.32 -2.46
N GLU A 97 -3.75 -2.81 -2.59
CA GLU A 97 -3.31 -1.64 -1.85
C GLU A 97 -4.02 -0.38 -2.35
N LEU A 98 -4.70 0.33 -1.45
CA LEU A 98 -5.41 1.57 -1.75
C LEU A 98 -4.68 2.82 -1.28
N SER A 99 -3.89 2.71 -0.22
CA SER A 99 -3.22 3.86 0.39
C SER A 99 -1.95 3.41 1.09
N SER A 100 -0.92 4.23 1.01
CA SER A 100 0.31 4.10 1.78
C SER A 100 0.56 5.39 2.55
N MET A 101 1.01 5.30 3.81
CA MET A 101 1.20 6.45 4.68
C MET A 101 2.30 6.20 5.71
N GLY A 102 2.87 7.28 6.23
CA GLY A 102 3.87 7.18 7.29
C GLY A 102 4.23 8.53 7.90
N ILE A 103 4.81 8.47 9.09
CA ILE A 103 5.57 9.57 9.65
C ILE A 103 6.91 9.57 8.91
N ARG A 104 7.34 10.74 8.44
CA ARG A 104 8.62 10.87 7.73
C ARG A 104 9.76 10.69 8.71
N VAL A 105 10.88 10.19 8.21
CA VAL A 105 12.09 9.99 9.04
C VAL A 105 12.50 11.27 9.77
N ASP A 106 12.80 11.12 11.06
CA ASP A 106 13.54 12.09 11.83
C ASP A 106 15.07 11.84 11.69
N GLU A 107 15.89 12.62 12.38
CA GLU A 107 17.34 12.48 12.34
C GLU A 107 17.85 11.13 12.85
N LYS A 108 17.11 10.50 13.76
CA LYS A 108 17.47 9.19 14.33
C LYS A 108 17.07 8.05 13.38
N ALA A 109 15.81 8.02 12.97
CA ALA A 109 15.31 7.02 12.04
C ALA A 109 16.09 7.06 10.72
N LEU A 110 16.33 8.26 10.17
CA LEU A 110 17.11 8.41 8.95
C LEU A 110 18.50 7.78 9.06
N LYS A 111 19.23 8.07 10.13
CA LYS A 111 20.58 7.52 10.32
C LYS A 111 20.55 5.99 10.45
N GLU A 112 19.68 5.46 11.30
CA GLU A 112 19.54 4.01 11.51
C GLU A 112 19.12 3.28 10.21
N GLN A 113 18.19 3.84 9.45
CA GLN A 113 17.69 3.22 8.22
C GLN A 113 18.72 3.29 7.08
N LEU A 114 19.48 4.37 6.95
CA LEU A 114 20.58 4.45 6.00
C LEU A 114 21.67 3.41 6.28
N ASP A 115 22.01 3.21 7.57
CA ASP A 115 22.97 2.18 7.97
C ASP A 115 22.43 0.77 7.68
N LYS A 116 21.19 0.46 8.04
CA LYS A 116 20.52 -0.82 7.75
C LYS A 116 20.40 -1.12 6.27
N ALA A 117 20.13 -0.10 5.45
CA ALA A 117 20.05 -0.20 4.00
C ALA A 117 21.41 -0.26 3.29
N GLY A 118 22.53 -0.13 4.04
CA GLY A 118 23.89 -0.17 3.48
C GLY A 118 24.25 1.02 2.60
N CYS A 119 23.62 2.18 2.81
CA CYS A 119 23.85 3.41 2.04
C CYS A 119 24.11 4.63 2.94
N PRO A 120 25.02 4.57 3.92
CA PRO A 120 25.29 5.67 4.85
C PRO A 120 25.82 6.93 4.17
N GLU A 121 26.42 6.80 2.98
CA GLU A 121 26.92 7.94 2.19
C GLU A 121 25.79 8.91 1.78
N ARG A 122 24.52 8.47 1.70
CA ARG A 122 23.37 9.34 1.40
C ARG A 122 23.15 10.42 2.46
N ALA A 123 23.64 10.23 3.69
CA ALA A 123 23.61 11.26 4.73
C ALA A 123 24.29 12.60 4.30
N LYS A 124 25.14 12.56 3.28
CA LYS A 124 25.83 13.75 2.73
C LYS A 124 25.00 14.53 1.70
N LEU A 125 23.90 13.95 1.20
CA LEU A 125 23.03 14.60 0.24
C LEU A 125 22.28 15.79 0.88
N PRO A 126 21.93 16.84 0.11
CA PRO A 126 21.36 18.05 0.66
C PRO A 126 20.12 17.87 1.53
N PHE A 127 19.16 17.05 1.08
CA PHE A 127 17.91 16.78 1.80
C PHE A 127 18.15 16.03 3.11
N GLN A 128 18.91 14.93 3.06
CA GLN A 128 19.23 14.11 4.23
C GLN A 128 20.05 14.90 5.26
N LYS A 129 20.99 15.72 4.79
CA LYS A 129 21.77 16.60 5.64
C LYS A 129 20.91 17.65 6.36
N ALA A 130 19.92 18.20 5.67
CA ALA A 130 18.99 19.17 6.26
C ALA A 130 18.12 18.52 7.36
N ILE A 131 17.69 17.25 7.18
CA ILE A 131 16.99 16.48 8.23
C ILE A 131 17.93 16.29 9.43
N LEU A 132 19.15 15.78 9.20
CA LEU A 132 20.12 15.50 10.27
C LEU A 132 20.49 16.75 11.08
N ASN A 133 20.49 17.91 10.43
CA ASN A 133 20.75 19.20 11.07
C ASN A 133 19.50 19.83 11.71
N LYS A 134 18.32 19.19 11.62
CA LYS A 134 17.03 19.73 12.12
C LYS A 134 16.62 21.04 11.44
N GLU A 135 16.98 21.22 10.18
CA GLU A 135 16.61 22.39 9.38
C GLU A 135 15.23 22.28 8.75
N LEU A 136 14.66 21.06 8.73
CA LEU A 136 13.34 20.77 8.18
C LEU A 136 12.34 20.42 9.29
N PRO A 137 11.05 20.75 9.12
CA PRO A 137 10.02 20.35 10.07
C PRO A 137 9.76 18.85 10.02
N TYR A 138 9.34 18.26 11.14
CA TYR A 138 8.79 16.91 11.17
C TYR A 138 7.46 16.87 10.41
N THR A 139 7.27 15.84 9.61
CA THR A 139 6.11 15.73 8.74
C THR A 139 5.51 14.33 8.76
N ILE A 140 4.24 14.26 8.43
CA ILE A 140 3.50 13.04 8.14
C ILE A 140 2.94 13.15 6.72
N GLY A 141 2.85 12.05 6.03
CA GLY A 141 2.26 12.07 4.70
C GLY A 141 1.70 10.73 4.30
N GLY A 142 0.92 10.75 3.24
CA GLY A 142 0.34 9.55 2.65
C GLY A 142 -0.16 9.82 1.25
N GLY A 143 -0.25 8.74 0.48
CA GLY A 143 -0.82 8.73 -0.85
C GLY A 143 -2.07 7.85 -0.88
N ILE A 144 -3.09 8.31 -1.57
CA ILE A 144 -4.30 7.53 -1.85
C ILE A 144 -4.34 7.25 -3.35
N GLY A 145 -4.41 5.98 -3.74
CA GLY A 145 -4.54 5.55 -5.12
C GLY A 145 -5.91 5.89 -5.66
N GLN A 146 -6.10 7.09 -6.23
CA GLN A 146 -7.41 7.54 -6.73
C GLN A 146 -8.00 6.56 -7.74
N SER A 147 -7.24 6.15 -8.75
CA SER A 147 -7.70 5.20 -9.75
C SER A 147 -7.98 3.81 -9.16
N ARG A 148 -7.15 3.35 -8.19
CA ARG A 148 -7.41 2.09 -7.49
C ARG A 148 -8.71 2.13 -6.68
N ILE A 149 -9.02 3.26 -6.04
CA ILE A 149 -10.29 3.46 -5.34
C ILE A 149 -11.46 3.43 -6.32
N CYS A 150 -11.35 4.14 -7.46
CA CYS A 150 -12.38 4.11 -8.49
C CYS A 150 -12.58 2.68 -9.03
N MET A 151 -11.49 1.97 -9.34
CA MET A 151 -11.53 0.58 -9.79
C MET A 151 -12.24 -0.32 -8.76
N PHE A 152 -11.90 -0.17 -7.48
CA PHE A 152 -12.49 -0.96 -6.40
C PHE A 152 -14.00 -0.74 -6.27
N PHE A 153 -14.46 0.51 -6.15
CA PHE A 153 -15.87 0.81 -5.96
C PHE A 153 -16.73 0.58 -7.20
N LEU A 154 -16.17 0.77 -8.39
CA LEU A 154 -16.85 0.50 -9.65
C LEU A 154 -16.71 -0.95 -10.12
N ARG A 155 -16.01 -1.80 -9.34
CA ARG A 155 -15.81 -3.23 -9.62
C ARG A 155 -15.21 -3.48 -11.01
N LYS A 156 -14.17 -2.72 -11.34
CA LYS A 156 -13.52 -2.79 -12.65
C LYS A 156 -12.39 -3.81 -12.65
N ALA A 157 -12.27 -4.56 -13.75
CA ALA A 157 -11.25 -5.59 -13.89
C ALA A 157 -9.87 -5.02 -14.29
N HIS A 158 -9.84 -3.84 -14.90
CA HIS A 158 -8.60 -3.20 -15.31
C HIS A 158 -8.59 -1.72 -14.95
N ILE A 159 -7.42 -1.21 -14.52
CA ILE A 159 -7.25 0.20 -14.13
C ILE A 159 -7.55 1.17 -15.29
N GLY A 160 -7.35 0.75 -16.54
CA GLY A 160 -7.66 1.50 -17.75
C GLY A 160 -9.14 1.80 -17.96
N GLU A 161 -10.04 1.11 -17.26
CA GLU A 161 -11.47 1.42 -17.28
C GLU A 161 -11.82 2.69 -16.47
N VAL A 162 -10.90 3.18 -15.64
CA VAL A 162 -11.09 4.34 -14.76
C VAL A 162 -9.98 5.39 -14.89
N GLN A 163 -8.99 5.10 -15.71
CA GLN A 163 -7.84 5.99 -15.93
C GLN A 163 -7.40 5.88 -17.39
N SER A 164 -7.45 6.98 -18.12
CA SER A 164 -6.90 7.07 -19.47
C SER A 164 -5.36 6.98 -19.44
N SER A 165 -4.79 6.15 -20.29
CA SER A 165 -3.34 5.97 -20.44
C SER A 165 -3.01 5.39 -21.82
N LEU A 166 -1.71 5.29 -22.11
CA LEU A 166 -1.21 4.56 -23.27
C LEU A 166 -0.96 3.10 -22.86
N TRP A 167 -1.64 2.18 -23.50
CA TRP A 167 -1.55 0.76 -23.23
C TRP A 167 -0.83 0.03 -24.39
N PRO A 168 -0.03 -1.01 -24.12
CA PRO A 168 0.49 -1.88 -25.14
C PRO A 168 -0.63 -2.55 -25.95
N GLU A 169 -0.40 -2.79 -27.25
CA GLU A 169 -1.41 -3.44 -28.12
C GLU A 169 -1.88 -4.79 -27.58
N GLU A 170 -1.01 -5.57 -26.99
CA GLU A 170 -1.36 -6.84 -26.35
C GLU A 170 -2.35 -6.68 -25.19
N THR A 171 -2.19 -5.62 -24.39
CA THR A 171 -3.12 -5.28 -23.30
C THR A 171 -4.48 -4.85 -23.86
N ILE A 172 -4.48 -4.02 -24.91
CA ILE A 172 -5.72 -3.57 -25.55
C ILE A 172 -6.49 -4.78 -26.09
N LYS A 173 -5.83 -5.68 -26.84
CA LYS A 173 -6.46 -6.89 -27.37
C LYS A 173 -7.01 -7.80 -26.29
N ALA A 174 -6.23 -8.04 -25.23
CA ALA A 174 -6.68 -8.85 -24.12
C ALA A 174 -7.91 -8.24 -23.41
N CYS A 175 -7.97 -6.93 -23.26
CA CYS A 175 -9.14 -6.23 -22.71
C CYS A 175 -10.37 -6.36 -23.62
N GLU A 176 -10.19 -6.16 -24.92
CA GLU A 176 -11.28 -6.30 -25.93
C GLU A 176 -11.85 -7.73 -25.95
N GLU A 177 -10.99 -8.75 -25.94
CA GLU A 177 -11.40 -10.17 -25.90
C GLU A 177 -12.24 -10.52 -24.66
N HIS A 178 -12.03 -9.81 -23.55
CA HIS A 178 -12.77 -10.01 -22.30
C HIS A 178 -13.89 -8.97 -22.08
N GLY A 179 -14.19 -8.13 -23.09
CA GLY A 179 -15.23 -7.11 -22.98
C GLY A 179 -14.90 -5.97 -22.02
N ILE A 180 -13.63 -5.73 -21.74
CA ILE A 180 -13.13 -4.66 -20.89
C ILE A 180 -12.89 -3.42 -21.75
N GLN A 181 -13.63 -2.35 -21.49
CA GLN A 181 -13.52 -1.10 -22.24
C GLN A 181 -12.52 -0.17 -21.57
N LEU A 182 -11.39 0.07 -22.23
CA LEU A 182 -10.39 1.05 -21.80
C LEU A 182 -10.82 2.47 -22.18
N LEU A 183 -10.47 3.47 -21.32
CA LEU A 183 -10.71 4.90 -21.53
C LEU A 183 -9.69 5.53 -22.48
#